data_709e076fb6e7a2770490c5476f80c976
#
_entry.id   709e076fb6e7a2770490c5476f80c976
#
_cell.length_a   1.000
_cell.length_b   1.000
_cell.length_c   1.000
_cell.angle_alpha   90.00
_cell.angle_beta   90.00
_cell.angle_gamma   90.00
#
_symmetry.space_group_name_H-M   'P 1'
#
loop_
_entity.id
_entity.type
_entity.pdbx_description
1 polymer ?
#
loop_
_entity_poly.entity_id
_entity_poly.type
_entity_poly.pdbx_seq_one_letter_code
_entity_poly.pdbx_strand_id
1 'polypeptide(L)'
;LYTEIYMKKENRAMLEMLMCAALWSIAGIFIKLIPWNSFVISALRSLFAGLTVLAYIRIKGYRIILNRQTIVPGLLLGLVYIAFVAANKLTTAANAIVLQFTDPIFIVIFSALFFGQRFKKRDFIAVICTFIGIGMFFLDQLSEGYLLGNFVAIFAGACLGGMFIAMGKAETQERFSAMLVGQAVAFIFGLPFIITTKPEISALPVLYIIILGVLQLGIPYILYGRAAEHCPPLACSLLGAVEPLLNPVWVLIFDGEKPGLFALIGGVIVIVSVTVWCIAGSKDSEGADAREAS
;
A
#
# COMPACT_ATOMS: atom_id res chain seq x y z
N LEU A 1 15.72 20.69 -21.34
CA LEU A 1 15.22 19.45 -21.95
C LEU A 1 15.36 18.23 -21.01
N TYR A 2 16.57 18.00 -20.40
CA TYR A 2 16.79 16.86 -19.50
C TYR A 2 15.96 16.99 -18.20
N THR A 3 15.94 18.15 -17.60
CA THR A 3 15.16 18.49 -16.40
C THR A 3 13.66 18.39 -16.65
N GLU A 4 13.17 18.86 -17.80
CA GLU A 4 11.75 18.72 -18.18
C GLU A 4 11.32 17.26 -18.37
N ILE A 5 12.18 16.41 -18.93
CA ILE A 5 11.93 14.98 -19.13
C ILE A 5 11.91 14.27 -17.77
N TYR A 6 12.80 14.63 -16.85
CA TYR A 6 12.89 14.06 -15.52
C TYR A 6 11.66 14.44 -14.68
N MET A 7 11.29 15.74 -14.62
CA MET A 7 10.07 16.22 -13.96
C MET A 7 8.80 15.57 -14.52
N LYS A 8 8.74 15.30 -15.83
CA LYS A 8 7.61 14.61 -16.46
C LYS A 8 7.53 13.14 -16.00
N LYS A 9 8.67 12.48 -15.73
CA LYS A 9 8.69 11.10 -15.21
C LYS A 9 8.28 11.02 -13.74
N GLU A 10 8.75 11.94 -12.89
CA GLU A 10 8.34 12.03 -11.49
C GLU A 10 6.85 12.30 -11.34
N ASN A 11 6.31 13.29 -12.07
CA ASN A 11 4.87 13.60 -12.06
C ASN A 11 4.03 12.39 -12.49
N ARG A 12 4.51 11.65 -13.48
CA ARG A 12 3.85 10.41 -13.92
C ARG A 12 3.91 9.33 -12.83
N ALA A 13 5.04 9.16 -12.16
CA ALA A 13 5.19 8.20 -11.07
C ALA A 13 4.27 8.54 -9.89
N MET A 14 4.18 9.82 -9.52
CA MET A 14 3.23 10.28 -8.50
C MET A 14 1.78 10.01 -8.90
N LEU A 15 1.41 10.26 -10.15
CA LEU A 15 0.06 9.95 -10.65
C LEU A 15 -0.22 8.44 -10.63
N GLU A 16 0.72 7.61 -11.07
CA GLU A 16 0.60 6.15 -11.02
C GLU A 16 0.45 5.67 -9.55
N MET A 17 1.13 6.29 -8.59
CA MET A 17 0.99 5.99 -7.17
C MET A 17 -0.37 6.43 -6.60
N LEU A 18 -0.88 7.60 -6.98
CA LEU A 18 -2.22 8.05 -6.61
C LEU A 18 -3.31 7.13 -7.16
N MET A 19 -3.19 6.70 -8.42
CA MET A 19 -4.09 5.71 -9.00
C MET A 19 -4.01 4.35 -8.29
N CYS A 20 -2.80 3.93 -7.90
CA CYS A 20 -2.58 2.75 -7.10
C CYS A 20 -3.33 2.83 -5.76
N ALA A 21 -3.15 3.93 -5.01
CA ALA A 21 -3.82 4.18 -3.73
C ALA A 21 -5.36 4.21 -3.88
N ALA A 22 -5.87 4.82 -4.94
CA ALA A 22 -7.29 4.84 -5.24
C ALA A 22 -7.87 3.42 -5.44
N LEU A 23 -7.14 2.56 -6.15
CA LEU A 23 -7.55 1.16 -6.33
C LEU A 23 -7.40 0.33 -5.05
N TRP A 24 -6.39 0.61 -4.21
CA TRP A 24 -6.25 -0.06 -2.92
C TRP A 24 -7.43 0.23 -1.99
N SER A 25 -8.03 1.43 -2.05
CA SER A 25 -9.09 1.89 -1.16
C SER A 25 -10.36 1.03 -1.17
N ILE A 26 -10.59 0.24 -2.22
CA ILE A 26 -11.77 -0.64 -2.32
C ILE A 26 -11.66 -1.93 -1.49
N ALA A 27 -10.49 -2.22 -0.89
CA ALA A 27 -10.23 -3.48 -0.20
C ALA A 27 -11.19 -3.75 0.96
N GLY A 28 -11.39 -2.77 1.84
CA GLY A 28 -12.11 -2.94 3.10
C GLY A 28 -13.52 -3.48 2.93
N ILE A 29 -14.26 -2.92 1.99
CA ILE A 29 -15.66 -3.30 1.69
C ILE A 29 -15.72 -4.76 1.22
N PHE A 30 -14.97 -5.10 0.17
CA PHE A 30 -15.04 -6.44 -0.40
C PHE A 30 -14.53 -7.54 0.54
N ILE A 31 -13.49 -7.27 1.35
CA ILE A 31 -13.00 -8.22 2.36
C ILE A 31 -14.08 -8.50 3.41
N LYS A 32 -14.84 -7.49 3.85
CA LYS A 32 -15.91 -7.66 4.83
C LYS A 32 -17.11 -8.46 4.27
N LEU A 33 -17.44 -8.26 3.01
CA LEU A 33 -18.56 -8.93 2.34
C LEU A 33 -18.32 -10.41 2.05
N ILE A 34 -17.06 -10.88 2.05
CA ILE A 34 -16.75 -12.29 1.82
C ILE A 34 -16.82 -13.07 3.15
N PRO A 35 -17.72 -14.06 3.30
CA PRO A 35 -17.90 -14.80 4.56
C PRO A 35 -16.86 -15.92 4.76
N TRP A 36 -15.66 -15.78 4.18
CA TRP A 36 -14.61 -16.78 4.25
C TRP A 36 -13.55 -16.44 5.29
N ASN A 37 -12.78 -17.45 5.65
CA ASN A 37 -11.60 -17.28 6.50
C ASN A 37 -10.61 -16.29 5.86
N SER A 38 -9.95 -15.45 6.69
CA SER A 38 -9.00 -14.42 6.22
C SER A 38 -7.85 -14.99 5.38
N PHE A 39 -7.36 -16.17 5.73
CA PHE A 39 -6.26 -16.79 4.98
C PHE A 39 -6.71 -17.35 3.63
N VAL A 40 -7.95 -17.82 3.53
CA VAL A 40 -8.59 -18.21 2.25
C VAL A 40 -8.73 -16.99 1.34
N ILE A 41 -9.25 -15.88 1.87
CA ILE A 41 -9.40 -14.62 1.13
C ILE A 41 -8.02 -14.15 0.65
N SER A 42 -7.02 -14.13 1.55
CA SER A 42 -5.65 -13.72 1.20
C SER A 42 -5.05 -14.58 0.10
N ALA A 43 -5.20 -15.91 0.18
CA ALA A 43 -4.69 -16.83 -0.81
C ALA A 43 -5.33 -16.64 -2.18
N LEU A 44 -6.66 -16.67 -2.25
CA LEU A 44 -7.36 -16.62 -3.54
C LEU A 44 -7.23 -15.26 -4.23
N ARG A 45 -7.29 -14.14 -3.50
CA ARG A 45 -7.02 -12.83 -4.10
C ARG A 45 -5.57 -12.72 -4.59
N SER A 46 -4.61 -13.30 -3.86
CA SER A 46 -3.20 -13.34 -4.27
C SER A 46 -2.98 -14.19 -5.50
N LEU A 47 -3.72 -15.28 -5.68
CA LEU A 47 -3.69 -16.07 -6.92
C LEU A 47 -4.04 -15.21 -8.14
N PHE A 48 -5.19 -14.52 -8.10
CA PHE A 48 -5.62 -13.66 -9.23
C PHE A 48 -4.70 -12.47 -9.43
N ALA A 49 -4.17 -11.87 -8.36
CA ALA A 49 -3.18 -10.81 -8.45
C ALA A 49 -1.88 -11.31 -9.07
N GLY A 50 -1.40 -12.48 -8.64
CA GLY A 50 -0.21 -13.12 -9.19
C GLY A 50 -0.34 -13.42 -10.68
N LEU A 51 -1.51 -13.93 -11.11
CA LEU A 51 -1.80 -14.15 -12.54
C LEU A 51 -1.79 -12.83 -13.33
N THR A 52 -2.33 -11.75 -12.76
CA THR A 52 -2.33 -10.41 -13.37
C THR A 52 -0.90 -9.87 -13.54
N VAL A 53 -0.08 -9.95 -12.49
CA VAL A 53 1.33 -9.51 -12.52
C VAL A 53 2.14 -10.40 -13.47
N LEU A 54 1.90 -11.73 -13.49
CA LEU A 54 2.57 -12.65 -14.40
C LEU A 54 2.22 -12.35 -15.87
N ALA A 55 0.96 -12.06 -16.16
CA ALA A 55 0.54 -11.63 -17.50
C ALA A 55 1.26 -10.35 -17.93
N TYR A 56 1.37 -9.35 -17.02
CA TYR A 56 2.12 -8.13 -17.30
C TYR A 56 3.61 -8.39 -17.58
N ILE A 57 4.27 -9.22 -16.76
CA ILE A 57 5.66 -9.63 -16.96
C ILE A 57 5.85 -10.27 -18.35
N ARG A 58 4.93 -11.15 -18.76
CA ARG A 58 4.99 -11.83 -20.07
C ARG A 58 4.77 -10.85 -21.23
N ILE A 59 3.80 -9.95 -21.11
CA ILE A 59 3.53 -8.92 -22.14
C ILE A 59 4.72 -7.98 -22.30
N LYS A 60 5.42 -7.64 -21.21
CA LYS A 60 6.62 -6.76 -21.24
C LYS A 60 7.91 -7.48 -21.63
N GLY A 61 7.89 -8.81 -21.74
CA GLY A 61 9.08 -9.60 -22.01
C GLY A 61 10.10 -9.59 -20.85
N TYR A 62 9.65 -9.29 -19.64
CA TYR A 62 10.53 -9.28 -18.46
C TYR A 62 10.91 -10.70 -18.06
N ARG A 63 12.10 -10.84 -17.46
CA ARG A 63 12.56 -12.10 -16.87
C ARG A 63 12.18 -12.16 -15.39
N ILE A 64 11.80 -13.34 -14.90
CA ILE A 64 11.62 -13.58 -13.47
C ILE A 64 13.01 -13.79 -12.88
N ILE A 65 13.37 -12.94 -11.93
CA ILE A 65 14.67 -12.96 -11.24
C ILE A 65 14.42 -13.36 -9.79
N LEU A 66 15.17 -14.38 -9.31
CA LEU A 66 15.09 -14.84 -7.92
C LEU A 66 16.45 -14.61 -7.26
N ASN A 67 16.58 -13.52 -6.54
CA ASN A 67 17.75 -13.13 -5.78
C ASN A 67 17.34 -12.51 -4.44
N ARG A 68 18.28 -12.03 -3.65
CA ARG A 68 17.98 -11.37 -2.36
C ARG A 68 17.08 -10.13 -2.52
N GLN A 69 17.23 -9.39 -3.62
CA GLN A 69 16.47 -8.16 -3.91
C GLN A 69 15.03 -8.46 -4.38
N THR A 70 14.71 -9.71 -4.68
CA THR A 70 13.35 -10.16 -5.00
C THR A 70 12.73 -10.95 -3.86
N ILE A 71 13.51 -11.79 -3.18
CA ILE A 71 12.98 -12.66 -2.11
C ILE A 71 12.64 -11.85 -0.86
N VAL A 72 13.53 -10.95 -0.42
CA VAL A 72 13.27 -10.16 0.80
C VAL A 72 12.04 -9.27 0.67
N PRO A 73 11.91 -8.37 -0.33
CA PRO A 73 10.70 -7.58 -0.47
C PRO A 73 9.47 -8.43 -0.79
N GLY A 74 9.64 -9.55 -1.51
CA GLY A 74 8.55 -10.48 -1.77
C GLY A 74 8.00 -11.15 -0.51
N LEU A 75 8.87 -11.59 0.40
CA LEU A 75 8.45 -12.14 1.70
C LEU A 75 7.73 -11.08 2.54
N LEU A 76 8.28 -9.86 2.63
CA LEU A 76 7.63 -8.75 3.34
C LEU A 76 6.25 -8.45 2.75
N LEU A 77 6.14 -8.43 1.44
CA LEU A 77 4.89 -8.20 0.74
C LEU A 77 3.87 -9.33 0.99
N GLY A 78 4.30 -10.58 0.96
CA GLY A 78 3.47 -11.74 1.31
C GLY A 78 2.92 -11.65 2.74
N LEU A 79 3.76 -11.23 3.69
CA LEU A 79 3.34 -10.97 5.07
C LEU A 79 2.32 -9.83 5.16
N VAL A 80 2.51 -8.74 4.40
CA VAL A 80 1.52 -7.65 4.30
C VAL A 80 0.18 -8.18 3.81
N TYR A 81 0.17 -9.00 2.75
CA TYR A 81 -1.07 -9.53 2.19
C TYR A 81 -1.85 -10.41 3.18
N ILE A 82 -1.14 -11.22 3.96
CA ILE A 82 -1.73 -12.10 4.97
C ILE A 82 -2.19 -11.26 6.18
N ALA A 83 -1.29 -10.44 6.73
CA ALA A 83 -1.53 -9.68 7.94
C ALA A 83 -2.64 -8.64 7.77
N PHE A 84 -2.71 -7.95 6.63
CA PHE A 84 -3.76 -6.96 6.36
C PHE A 84 -5.17 -7.59 6.36
N VAL A 85 -5.35 -8.73 5.68
CA VAL A 85 -6.65 -9.42 5.67
C VAL A 85 -6.99 -9.97 7.06
N ALA A 86 -5.99 -10.53 7.76
CA ALA A 86 -6.16 -11.00 9.13
C ALA A 86 -6.56 -9.86 10.07
N ALA A 87 -5.88 -8.71 10.01
CA ALA A 87 -6.23 -7.53 10.78
C ALA A 87 -7.67 -7.08 10.53
N ASN A 88 -8.08 -6.96 9.25
CA ASN A 88 -9.45 -6.58 8.88
C ASN A 88 -10.54 -7.53 9.41
N LYS A 89 -10.21 -8.80 9.66
CA LYS A 89 -11.13 -9.77 10.27
C LYS A 89 -11.04 -9.80 11.80
N LEU A 90 -9.88 -9.46 12.37
CA LEU A 90 -9.62 -9.48 13.82
C LEU A 90 -9.94 -8.16 14.52
N THR A 91 -9.99 -7.04 13.79
CA THR A 91 -10.37 -5.72 14.33
C THR A 91 -11.32 -4.99 13.38
N THR A 92 -11.66 -3.73 13.67
CA THR A 92 -12.43 -2.92 12.73
C THR A 92 -11.60 -2.58 11.48
N ALA A 93 -12.25 -2.40 10.33
CA ALA A 93 -11.55 -1.97 9.12
C ALA A 93 -10.84 -0.62 9.34
N ALA A 94 -11.44 0.29 10.12
CA ALA A 94 -10.86 1.56 10.51
C ALA A 94 -9.55 1.38 11.30
N ASN A 95 -9.55 0.57 12.36
CA ASN A 95 -8.35 0.28 13.15
C ASN A 95 -7.27 -0.37 12.27
N ALA A 96 -7.64 -1.35 11.44
CA ALA A 96 -6.69 -2.04 10.57
C ALA A 96 -6.00 -1.07 9.61
N ILE A 97 -6.75 -0.14 8.98
CA ILE A 97 -6.21 0.86 8.05
C ILE A 97 -5.34 1.87 8.80
N VAL A 98 -5.86 2.51 9.85
CA VAL A 98 -5.11 3.55 10.61
C VAL A 98 -3.78 3.00 11.13
N LEU A 99 -3.79 1.78 11.71
CA LEU A 99 -2.60 1.19 12.29
C LEU A 99 -1.63 0.65 11.23
N GLN A 100 -2.08 0.23 10.06
CA GLN A 100 -1.21 -0.10 8.94
C GLN A 100 -0.48 1.14 8.42
N PHE A 101 -1.13 2.32 8.42
CA PHE A 101 -0.50 3.60 8.07
C PHE A 101 0.53 4.12 9.09
N THR A 102 1.01 3.27 9.98
CA THR A 102 2.28 3.48 10.69
C THR A 102 3.51 3.19 9.80
N ASP A 103 3.33 2.67 8.59
CA ASP A 103 4.41 2.35 7.64
C ASP A 103 5.39 3.51 7.37
N PRO A 104 5.00 4.81 7.22
CA PRO A 104 5.97 5.90 7.08
C PRO A 104 6.92 6.04 8.28
N ILE A 105 6.42 5.75 9.49
CA ILE A 105 7.24 5.75 10.71
C ILE A 105 8.30 4.66 10.61
N PHE A 106 7.91 3.45 10.18
CA PHE A 106 8.84 2.34 9.98
C PHE A 106 9.82 2.59 8.83
N ILE A 107 9.40 3.28 7.74
CA ILE A 107 10.32 3.70 6.68
C ILE A 107 11.43 4.59 7.25
N VAL A 108 11.09 5.60 8.05
CA VAL A 108 12.06 6.49 8.68
C VAL A 108 12.99 5.72 9.61
N ILE A 109 12.45 4.88 10.50
CA ILE A 109 13.22 4.08 11.46
C ILE A 109 14.17 3.12 10.74
N PHE A 110 13.65 2.30 9.82
CA PHE A 110 14.46 1.27 9.14
C PHE A 110 15.50 1.89 8.21
N SER A 111 15.16 2.98 7.51
CA SER A 111 16.12 3.68 6.64
C SER A 111 17.26 4.32 7.46
N ALA A 112 16.97 4.86 8.64
CA ALA A 112 17.99 5.38 9.53
C ALA A 112 18.87 4.26 10.11
N LEU A 113 18.26 3.18 10.62
CA LEU A 113 18.97 2.07 11.28
C LEU A 113 19.83 1.24 10.32
N PHE A 114 19.27 0.87 9.16
CA PHE A 114 19.93 -0.09 8.26
C PHE A 114 20.76 0.58 7.14
N PHE A 115 20.45 1.85 6.83
CA PHE A 115 21.09 2.53 5.69
C PHE A 115 21.71 3.88 6.07
N GLY A 116 21.65 4.28 7.35
CA GLY A 116 22.22 5.55 7.80
C GLY A 116 21.58 6.78 7.13
N GLN A 117 20.39 6.63 6.55
CA GLN A 117 19.71 7.71 5.85
C GLN A 117 19.28 8.79 6.84
N ARG A 118 19.58 10.05 6.51
CA ARG A 118 19.17 11.20 7.32
C ARG A 118 17.91 11.81 6.70
N PHE A 119 16.90 12.01 7.52
CA PHE A 119 15.65 12.67 7.14
C PHE A 119 15.68 14.14 7.56
N LYS A 120 15.05 15.00 6.76
CA LYS A 120 14.89 16.42 7.07
C LYS A 120 13.73 16.59 8.07
N LYS A 121 13.72 17.70 8.81
CA LYS A 121 12.61 18.01 9.74
C LYS A 121 11.24 17.98 9.06
N ARG A 122 11.16 18.39 7.80
CA ARG A 122 9.92 18.35 7.02
C ARG A 122 9.36 16.93 6.83
N ASP A 123 10.24 15.91 6.70
CA ASP A 123 9.83 14.52 6.53
C ASP A 123 9.12 14.02 7.80
N PHE A 124 9.69 14.33 8.97
CA PHE A 124 9.05 14.02 10.26
C PHE A 124 7.72 14.75 10.43
N ILE A 125 7.66 16.04 10.06
CA ILE A 125 6.41 16.83 10.15
C ILE A 125 5.34 16.21 9.26
N ALA A 126 5.68 15.86 8.01
CA ALA A 126 4.74 15.23 7.08
C ALA A 126 4.22 13.88 7.61
N VAL A 127 5.11 13.03 8.13
CA VAL A 127 4.74 11.73 8.73
C VAL A 127 3.80 11.92 9.92
N ILE A 128 4.15 12.81 10.85
CA ILE A 128 3.33 13.07 12.06
C ILE A 128 1.97 13.67 11.67
N CYS A 129 1.95 14.69 10.81
CA CYS A 129 0.69 15.31 10.38
C CYS A 129 -0.20 14.33 9.62
N THR A 130 0.37 13.51 8.73
CA THR A 130 -0.38 12.48 8.00
C THR A 130 -0.97 11.46 8.96
N PHE A 131 -0.18 10.99 9.93
CA PHE A 131 -0.65 10.02 10.93
C PHE A 131 -1.75 10.60 11.83
N ILE A 132 -1.60 11.83 12.30
CA ILE A 132 -2.64 12.53 13.08
C ILE A 132 -3.91 12.71 12.23
N GLY A 133 -3.76 13.13 10.98
CA GLY A 133 -4.89 13.32 10.07
C GLY A 133 -5.66 12.03 9.82
N ILE A 134 -4.97 10.92 9.60
CA ILE A 134 -5.59 9.59 9.47
C ILE A 134 -6.27 9.17 10.76
N GLY A 135 -5.63 9.38 11.91
CA GLY A 135 -6.22 9.11 13.22
C GLY A 135 -7.51 9.89 13.47
N MET A 136 -7.53 11.18 13.14
CA MET A 136 -8.73 12.02 13.23
C MET A 136 -9.82 11.57 12.26
N PHE A 137 -9.43 11.20 11.02
CA PHE A 137 -10.36 10.75 10.00
C PHE A 137 -11.21 9.55 10.44
N PHE A 138 -10.62 8.64 11.19
CA PHE A 138 -11.30 7.46 11.71
C PHE A 138 -11.68 7.54 13.19
N LEU A 139 -11.59 8.72 13.82
CA LEU A 139 -11.76 8.87 15.27
C LEU A 139 -13.07 8.28 15.78
N ASP A 140 -14.17 8.50 15.06
CA ASP A 140 -15.50 8.00 15.43
C ASP A 140 -15.65 6.48 15.19
N GLN A 141 -14.74 5.86 14.44
CA GLN A 141 -14.78 4.44 14.07
C GLN A 141 -13.75 3.58 14.82
N LEU A 142 -12.83 4.22 15.56
CA LEU A 142 -11.85 3.52 16.39
C LEU A 142 -12.54 2.90 17.59
N SER A 143 -12.17 1.66 17.93
CA SER A 143 -12.70 0.96 19.11
C SER A 143 -11.59 0.30 19.92
N GLU A 144 -11.80 0.13 21.22
CA GLU A 144 -10.79 -0.40 22.15
C GLU A 144 -10.59 -1.93 22.03
N GLY A 145 -11.55 -2.64 21.45
CA GLY A 145 -11.81 -4.04 21.77
C GLY A 145 -10.98 -5.13 21.11
N TYR A 146 -10.00 -4.84 20.23
CA TYR A 146 -9.42 -5.91 19.37
C TYR A 146 -7.89 -5.85 19.32
N LEU A 147 -7.28 -6.03 20.50
CA LEU A 147 -5.84 -5.83 20.71
C LEU A 147 -4.98 -6.65 19.72
N LEU A 148 -5.30 -7.93 19.53
CA LEU A 148 -4.58 -8.81 18.60
C LEU A 148 -4.64 -8.29 17.16
N GLY A 149 -5.82 -7.89 16.69
CA GLY A 149 -6.00 -7.32 15.36
C GLY A 149 -5.23 -6.03 15.17
N ASN A 150 -5.18 -5.17 16.19
CA ASN A 150 -4.42 -3.93 16.19
C ASN A 150 -2.91 -4.20 16.10
N PHE A 151 -2.37 -5.18 16.85
CA PHE A 151 -0.96 -5.57 16.71
C PHE A 151 -0.63 -6.16 15.33
N VAL A 152 -1.52 -6.98 14.78
CA VAL A 152 -1.35 -7.52 13.41
C VAL A 152 -1.37 -6.40 12.37
N ALA A 153 -2.17 -5.35 12.55
CA ALA A 153 -2.20 -4.18 11.68
C ALA A 153 -0.89 -3.37 11.73
N ILE A 154 -0.34 -3.13 12.95
CA ILE A 154 0.96 -2.46 13.11
C ILE A 154 2.08 -3.31 12.49
N PHE A 155 2.05 -4.63 12.69
CA PHE A 155 3.01 -5.54 12.06
C PHE A 155 2.92 -5.48 10.52
N ALA A 156 1.70 -5.41 9.96
CA ALA A 156 1.51 -5.20 8.53
C ALA A 156 2.13 -3.86 8.08
N GLY A 157 1.97 -2.78 8.85
CA GLY A 157 2.61 -1.48 8.61
C GLY A 157 4.14 -1.56 8.61
N ALA A 158 4.73 -2.27 9.57
CA ALA A 158 6.17 -2.48 9.63
C ALA A 158 6.68 -3.26 8.39
N CYS A 159 5.99 -4.34 8.00
CA CYS A 159 6.30 -5.09 6.79
C CYS A 159 6.15 -4.25 5.52
N LEU A 160 5.12 -3.40 5.46
CA LEU A 160 4.86 -2.50 4.33
C LEU A 160 5.97 -1.45 4.20
N GLY A 161 6.38 -0.82 5.29
CA GLY A 161 7.51 0.12 5.32
C GLY A 161 8.82 -0.53 4.87
N GLY A 162 9.12 -1.71 5.37
CA GLY A 162 10.27 -2.52 4.93
C GLY A 162 10.22 -2.89 3.45
N MET A 163 9.03 -3.24 2.95
CA MET A 163 8.79 -3.56 1.55
C MET A 163 9.03 -2.33 0.65
N PHE A 164 8.51 -1.15 1.02
CA PHE A 164 8.74 0.08 0.26
C PHE A 164 10.24 0.39 0.12
N ILE A 165 11.01 0.26 1.21
CA ILE A 165 12.47 0.47 1.19
C ILE A 165 13.16 -0.54 0.27
N ALA A 166 12.82 -1.82 0.41
CA ALA A 166 13.46 -2.90 -0.35
C ALA A 166 13.12 -2.80 -1.84
N MET A 167 11.86 -2.51 -2.18
CA MET A 167 11.41 -2.29 -3.56
C MET A 167 12.02 -1.02 -4.19
N GLY A 168 12.23 0.04 -3.40
CA GLY A 168 12.87 1.26 -3.88
C GLY A 168 14.32 1.06 -4.33
N LYS A 169 14.99 0.00 -3.83
CA LYS A 169 16.37 -0.36 -4.20
C LYS A 169 16.45 -1.41 -5.31
N ALA A 170 15.35 -2.08 -5.61
CA ALA A 170 15.29 -3.13 -6.62
C ALA A 170 15.15 -2.54 -8.03
N GLU A 171 15.68 -3.23 -9.02
CA GLU A 171 15.43 -2.92 -10.43
C GLU A 171 14.00 -3.24 -10.84
N THR A 172 13.56 -2.67 -11.96
CA THR A 172 12.18 -2.83 -12.43
C THR A 172 11.75 -4.30 -12.56
N GLN A 173 12.59 -5.17 -13.15
CA GLN A 173 12.27 -6.60 -13.28
C GLN A 173 12.27 -7.33 -11.92
N GLU A 174 13.16 -6.91 -11.02
CA GLU A 174 13.23 -7.45 -9.66
C GLU A 174 11.98 -7.08 -8.86
N ARG A 175 11.48 -5.83 -8.98
CA ARG A 175 10.23 -5.41 -8.34
C ARG A 175 9.04 -6.29 -8.72
N PHE A 176 8.85 -6.54 -10.02
CA PHE A 176 7.76 -7.42 -10.48
C PHE A 176 7.97 -8.88 -10.07
N SER A 177 9.21 -9.36 -10.06
CA SER A 177 9.53 -10.69 -9.54
C SER A 177 9.25 -10.82 -8.05
N ALA A 178 9.59 -9.80 -7.26
CA ALA A 178 9.27 -9.75 -5.83
C ALA A 178 7.75 -9.73 -5.56
N MET A 179 6.96 -9.04 -6.39
CA MET A 179 5.50 -9.10 -6.32
C MET A 179 4.98 -10.52 -6.54
N LEU A 180 5.51 -11.24 -7.53
CA LEU A 180 5.14 -12.65 -7.73
C LEU A 180 5.52 -13.52 -6.53
N VAL A 181 6.70 -13.32 -5.94
CA VAL A 181 7.11 -14.03 -4.71
C VAL A 181 6.11 -13.74 -3.59
N GLY A 182 5.73 -12.48 -3.36
CA GLY A 182 4.75 -12.11 -2.34
C GLY A 182 3.38 -12.75 -2.56
N GLN A 183 2.90 -12.76 -3.80
CA GLN A 183 1.64 -13.42 -4.16
C GLN A 183 1.72 -14.94 -3.95
N ALA A 184 2.84 -15.56 -4.34
CA ALA A 184 3.06 -17.00 -4.13
C ALA A 184 3.12 -17.33 -2.64
N VAL A 185 3.81 -16.54 -1.82
CA VAL A 185 3.87 -16.73 -0.37
C VAL A 185 2.48 -16.69 0.26
N ALA A 186 1.68 -15.66 -0.07
CA ALA A 186 0.34 -15.54 0.49
C ALA A 186 -0.59 -16.68 0.00
N PHE A 187 -0.47 -17.09 -1.25
CA PHE A 187 -1.24 -18.21 -1.80
C PHE A 187 -0.87 -19.52 -1.13
N ILE A 188 0.43 -19.87 -1.08
CA ILE A 188 0.92 -21.13 -0.48
C ILE A 188 0.57 -21.19 1.01
N PHE A 189 0.73 -20.08 1.74
CA PHE A 189 0.36 -20.01 3.15
C PHE A 189 -1.13 -20.29 3.38
N GLY A 190 -2.00 -19.81 2.50
CA GLY A 190 -3.44 -19.99 2.64
C GLY A 190 -3.97 -21.32 2.09
N LEU A 191 -3.19 -22.09 1.31
CA LEU A 191 -3.62 -23.38 0.75
C LEU A 191 -4.17 -24.37 1.78
N PRO A 192 -3.52 -24.61 2.94
CA PRO A 192 -4.05 -25.51 3.96
C PRO A 192 -5.45 -25.07 4.45
N PHE A 193 -5.67 -23.76 4.55
CA PHE A 193 -6.97 -23.22 5.00
C PHE A 193 -8.05 -23.39 3.94
N ILE A 194 -7.74 -23.31 2.65
CA ILE A 194 -8.70 -23.62 1.57
C ILE A 194 -9.17 -25.09 1.67
N ILE A 195 -8.22 -26.00 1.90
CA ILE A 195 -8.48 -27.44 1.98
C ILE A 195 -9.29 -27.78 3.24
N THR A 196 -8.97 -27.19 4.38
CA THR A 196 -9.56 -27.52 5.67
C THR A 196 -10.92 -26.85 5.90
N THR A 197 -11.07 -25.57 5.50
CA THR A 197 -12.33 -24.83 5.75
C THR A 197 -13.38 -25.07 4.66
N LYS A 198 -12.98 -25.55 3.48
CA LYS A 198 -13.87 -25.81 2.33
C LYS A 198 -14.87 -24.66 2.13
N PRO A 199 -14.40 -23.46 1.73
CA PRO A 199 -15.27 -22.29 1.63
C PRO A 199 -16.42 -22.57 0.67
N GLU A 200 -17.62 -22.11 1.03
CA GLU A 200 -18.80 -22.24 0.17
C GLU A 200 -18.60 -21.37 -1.08
N ILE A 201 -18.56 -22.02 -2.23
CA ILE A 201 -18.32 -21.36 -3.52
C ILE A 201 -19.67 -20.88 -4.07
N SER A 202 -19.90 -19.57 -4.03
CA SER A 202 -21.06 -18.92 -4.66
C SER A 202 -20.60 -17.76 -5.55
N ALA A 203 -21.46 -17.34 -6.47
CA ALA A 203 -21.08 -16.39 -7.53
C ALA A 203 -20.55 -15.05 -6.99
N LEU A 204 -21.19 -14.49 -5.96
CA LEU A 204 -20.81 -13.17 -5.40
C LEU A 204 -19.45 -13.19 -4.71
N PRO A 205 -19.14 -14.07 -3.74
CA PRO A 205 -17.82 -14.17 -3.15
C PRO A 205 -16.71 -14.41 -4.17
N VAL A 206 -16.94 -15.22 -5.20
CA VAL A 206 -15.97 -15.44 -6.28
C VAL A 206 -15.74 -14.16 -7.08
N LEU A 207 -16.80 -13.43 -7.43
CA LEU A 207 -16.68 -12.14 -8.11
C LEU A 207 -15.87 -11.15 -7.25
N TYR A 208 -16.15 -11.06 -5.94
CA TYR A 208 -15.42 -10.18 -5.04
C TYR A 208 -13.94 -10.54 -4.92
N ILE A 209 -13.62 -11.84 -4.89
CA ILE A 209 -12.21 -12.29 -4.91
C ILE A 209 -11.51 -11.91 -6.21
N ILE A 210 -12.17 -12.02 -7.37
CA ILE A 210 -11.60 -11.59 -8.65
C ILE A 210 -11.36 -10.07 -8.66
N ILE A 211 -12.33 -9.29 -8.19
CA ILE A 211 -12.18 -7.84 -8.03
C ILE A 211 -10.99 -7.52 -7.11
N LEU A 212 -10.92 -8.14 -5.94
CA LEU A 212 -9.82 -7.96 -4.99
C LEU A 212 -8.48 -8.41 -5.57
N GLY A 213 -8.44 -9.50 -6.34
CA GLY A 213 -7.21 -9.99 -6.92
C GLY A 213 -6.73 -9.14 -8.10
N VAL A 214 -7.61 -8.81 -9.03
CA VAL A 214 -7.23 -8.11 -10.27
C VAL A 214 -7.21 -6.60 -10.07
N LEU A 215 -8.34 -6.01 -9.65
CA LEU A 215 -8.49 -4.54 -9.59
C LEU A 215 -7.89 -3.92 -8.34
N GLN A 216 -7.96 -4.60 -7.19
CA GLN A 216 -7.49 -4.04 -5.93
C GLN A 216 -6.03 -4.42 -5.63
N LEU A 217 -5.52 -5.54 -6.16
CA LEU A 217 -4.17 -5.99 -5.85
C LEU A 217 -3.27 -6.05 -7.10
N GLY A 218 -3.68 -6.73 -8.16
CA GLY A 218 -2.85 -6.97 -9.35
C GLY A 218 -2.46 -5.68 -10.09
N ILE A 219 -3.46 -4.94 -10.56
CA ILE A 219 -3.26 -3.68 -11.30
C ILE A 219 -2.56 -2.61 -10.44
N PRO A 220 -2.97 -2.37 -9.17
CA PRO A 220 -2.29 -1.38 -8.33
C PRO A 220 -0.81 -1.68 -8.10
N TYR A 221 -0.46 -2.95 -7.86
CA TYR A 221 0.95 -3.30 -7.69
C TYR A 221 1.77 -3.17 -8.97
N ILE A 222 1.15 -3.31 -10.15
CA ILE A 222 1.80 -2.96 -11.43
C ILE A 222 2.06 -1.45 -11.49
N LEU A 223 1.09 -0.62 -11.12
CA LEU A 223 1.25 0.84 -11.06
C LEU A 223 2.33 1.24 -10.05
N TYR A 224 2.29 0.67 -8.84
CA TYR A 224 3.31 0.87 -7.82
C TYR A 224 4.72 0.46 -8.31
N GLY A 225 4.87 -0.71 -8.93
CA GLY A 225 6.17 -1.19 -9.43
C GLY A 225 6.80 -0.26 -10.46
N ARG A 226 5.97 0.44 -11.25
CA ARG A 226 6.39 1.47 -12.21
C ARG A 226 6.69 2.79 -11.49
N ALA A 227 5.80 3.21 -10.58
CA ALA A 227 5.96 4.44 -9.82
C ALA A 227 7.25 4.43 -8.98
N ALA A 228 7.56 3.30 -8.32
CA ALA A 228 8.74 3.14 -7.46
C ALA A 228 10.09 3.31 -8.18
N GLU A 229 10.11 3.40 -9.52
CA GLU A 229 11.31 3.73 -10.28
C GLU A 229 11.72 5.20 -10.12
N HIS A 230 10.74 6.10 -9.95
CA HIS A 230 10.96 7.54 -9.85
C HIS A 230 10.31 8.18 -8.61
N CYS A 231 9.74 7.36 -7.73
CA CYS A 231 9.07 7.79 -6.50
C CYS A 231 9.78 7.15 -5.30
N PRO A 232 10.41 7.92 -4.41
CA PRO A 232 11.10 7.38 -3.23
C PRO A 232 10.13 6.63 -2.29
N PRO A 233 10.63 5.70 -1.44
CA PRO A 233 9.80 4.91 -0.53
C PRO A 233 8.86 5.74 0.35
N LEU A 234 9.35 6.81 0.95
CA LEU A 234 8.53 7.69 1.79
C LEU A 234 7.46 8.43 0.97
N ALA A 235 7.78 8.84 -0.27
CA ALA A 235 6.80 9.46 -1.16
C ALA A 235 5.69 8.47 -1.56
N CYS A 236 6.04 7.23 -1.89
CA CYS A 236 5.06 6.18 -2.19
C CYS A 236 4.12 5.93 -1.00
N SER A 237 4.66 5.87 0.20
CA SER A 237 3.89 5.69 1.43
C SER A 237 2.96 6.87 1.71
N LEU A 238 3.48 8.11 1.66
CA LEU A 238 2.67 9.31 1.90
C LEU A 238 1.58 9.52 0.84
N LEU A 239 1.87 9.28 -0.45
CA LEU A 239 0.86 9.30 -1.50
C LEU A 239 -0.17 8.18 -1.33
N GLY A 240 0.25 7.04 -0.77
CA GLY A 240 -0.63 5.95 -0.35
C GLY A 240 -1.70 6.36 0.64
N ALA A 241 -1.49 7.43 1.43
CA ALA A 241 -2.46 7.96 2.38
C ALA A 241 -3.77 8.46 1.73
N VAL A 242 -3.84 8.56 0.40
CA VAL A 242 -5.08 8.77 -0.35
C VAL A 242 -6.03 7.56 -0.22
N GLU A 243 -5.49 6.35 -0.02
CA GLU A 243 -6.29 5.13 0.15
C GLU A 243 -7.35 5.26 1.26
N PRO A 244 -6.99 5.57 2.53
CA PRO A 244 -7.97 5.71 3.59
C PRO A 244 -8.93 6.89 3.39
N LEU A 245 -8.51 7.95 2.68
CA LEU A 245 -9.36 9.11 2.41
C LEU A 245 -10.50 8.80 1.44
N LEU A 246 -10.31 7.85 0.54
CA LEU A 246 -11.34 7.41 -0.41
C LEU A 246 -12.33 6.42 0.21
N ASN A 247 -12.02 5.82 1.35
CA ASN A 247 -12.90 4.84 1.98
C ASN A 247 -14.31 5.40 2.28
N PRO A 248 -14.51 6.58 2.90
CA PRO A 248 -15.85 7.15 3.10
C PRO A 248 -16.56 7.52 1.82
N VAL A 249 -15.83 7.80 0.73
CA VAL A 249 -16.47 8.04 -0.57
C VAL A 249 -17.19 6.77 -1.01
N TRP A 250 -16.57 5.62 -0.80
CA TRP A 250 -17.22 4.33 -1.08
C TRP A 250 -18.38 4.05 -0.14
N VAL A 251 -18.22 4.32 1.17
CA VAL A 251 -19.30 4.18 2.16
C VAL A 251 -20.48 5.10 1.80
N LEU A 252 -20.22 6.36 1.41
CA LEU A 252 -21.27 7.29 0.96
C LEU A 252 -22.01 6.76 -0.28
N ILE A 253 -21.27 6.17 -1.25
CA ILE A 253 -21.85 5.66 -2.50
C ILE A 253 -22.69 4.39 -2.26
N PHE A 254 -22.20 3.47 -1.41
CA PHE A 254 -22.83 2.16 -1.21
C PHE A 254 -23.82 2.10 -0.05
N ASP A 255 -23.59 2.87 1.02
CA ASP A 255 -24.41 2.87 2.24
C ASP A 255 -25.16 4.19 2.47
N GLY A 256 -24.82 5.26 1.72
CA GLY A 256 -25.45 6.59 1.85
C GLY A 256 -25.04 7.37 3.10
N GLU A 257 -24.11 6.86 3.91
CA GLU A 257 -23.61 7.55 5.10
C GLU A 257 -22.68 8.70 4.76
N LYS A 258 -22.93 9.88 5.34
CA LYS A 258 -22.08 11.06 5.15
C LYS A 258 -20.87 11.01 6.09
N PRO A 259 -19.67 11.38 5.62
CA PRO A 259 -18.50 11.48 6.48
C PRO A 259 -18.74 12.50 7.61
N GLY A 260 -18.31 12.16 8.83
CA GLY A 260 -18.40 13.04 9.99
C GLY A 260 -17.43 14.23 9.89
N LEU A 261 -17.58 15.19 10.79
CA LEU A 261 -16.75 16.41 10.82
C LEU A 261 -15.26 16.07 11.02
N PHE A 262 -14.95 15.12 11.91
CA PHE A 262 -13.58 14.69 12.16
C PHE A 262 -12.94 14.02 10.93
N ALA A 263 -13.71 13.26 10.16
CA ALA A 263 -13.27 12.69 8.89
C ALA A 263 -12.91 13.78 7.87
N LEU A 264 -13.71 14.83 7.75
CA LEU A 264 -13.43 15.95 6.86
C LEU A 264 -12.15 16.70 7.28
N ILE A 265 -12.01 17.03 8.57
CA ILE A 265 -10.82 17.73 9.10
C ILE A 265 -9.57 16.87 8.92
N GLY A 266 -9.63 15.58 9.28
CA GLY A 266 -8.53 14.64 9.12
C GLY A 266 -8.11 14.50 7.66
N GLY A 267 -9.08 14.39 6.73
CA GLY A 267 -8.82 14.35 5.30
C GLY A 267 -8.10 15.58 4.78
N VAL A 268 -8.53 16.77 5.19
CA VAL A 268 -7.86 18.05 4.83
C VAL A 268 -6.43 18.07 5.35
N ILE A 269 -6.20 17.66 6.60
CA ILE A 269 -4.84 17.60 7.20
C ILE A 269 -3.93 16.69 6.36
N VAL A 270 -4.39 15.49 5.98
CA VAL A 270 -3.60 14.56 5.16
C VAL A 270 -3.27 15.17 3.80
N ILE A 271 -4.28 15.67 3.08
CA ILE A 271 -4.11 16.25 1.74
C ILE A 271 -3.12 17.41 1.78
N VAL A 272 -3.30 18.35 2.71
CA VAL A 272 -2.42 19.51 2.86
C VAL A 272 -0.99 19.07 3.22
N SER A 273 -0.83 18.15 4.19
CA SER A 273 0.47 17.67 4.63
C SER A 273 1.25 17.02 3.49
N VAL A 274 0.63 16.09 2.76
CA VAL A 274 1.27 15.38 1.64
C VAL A 274 1.58 16.35 0.49
N THR A 275 0.65 17.24 0.15
CA THR A 275 0.83 18.22 -0.93
C THR A 275 1.99 19.19 -0.64
N VAL A 276 2.02 19.77 0.57
CA VAL A 276 3.10 20.67 1.00
C VAL A 276 4.45 19.94 0.99
N TRP A 277 4.48 18.69 1.46
CA TRP A 277 5.69 17.90 1.47
C TRP A 277 6.20 17.61 0.04
N CYS A 278 5.33 17.24 -0.90
CA CYS A 278 5.67 17.01 -2.30
C CYS A 278 6.21 18.29 -2.96
N ILE A 279 5.55 19.44 -2.78
CA ILE A 279 6.00 20.74 -3.34
C ILE A 279 7.36 21.16 -2.76
N ALA A 280 7.57 20.97 -1.46
CA ALA A 280 8.85 21.29 -0.82
C ALA A 280 9.97 20.35 -1.30
N GLY A 281 9.64 19.10 -1.68
CA GLY A 281 10.56 18.13 -2.26
C GLY A 281 11.05 18.56 -3.65
N SER A 282 10.13 18.95 -4.53
CA SER A 282 10.47 19.36 -5.91
C SER A 282 11.34 20.63 -5.95
N LYS A 283 11.10 21.59 -5.05
CA LYS A 283 11.96 22.80 -4.96
C LYS A 283 13.39 22.51 -4.52
N ASP A 284 13.61 21.48 -3.71
CA ASP A 284 14.97 21.09 -3.30
C ASP A 284 15.73 20.43 -4.46
N SER A 285 15.06 19.63 -5.31
CA SER A 285 15.68 19.04 -6.50
C SER A 285 16.04 20.10 -7.54
N GLU A 286 15.15 21.06 -7.80
CA GLU A 286 15.44 22.20 -8.68
C GLU A 286 16.62 23.06 -8.19
N GLY A 287 16.71 23.30 -6.87
CA GLY A 287 17.80 24.06 -6.26
C GLY A 287 19.15 23.32 -6.24
N ALA A 288 19.14 21.99 -6.23
CA ALA A 288 20.35 21.17 -6.34
C ALA A 288 20.88 21.17 -7.78
N ASP A 289 20.00 20.96 -8.77
CA ASP A 289 20.36 20.99 -10.19
C ASP A 289 20.89 22.36 -10.65
N ALA A 290 20.33 23.46 -10.11
CA ALA A 290 20.81 24.81 -10.40
C ALA A 290 22.21 25.10 -9.83
N ARG A 291 22.61 24.43 -8.75
CA ARG A 291 23.95 24.56 -8.15
C ARG A 291 25.01 23.70 -8.86
N GLU A 292 24.61 22.58 -9.45
CA GLU A 292 25.50 21.72 -10.25
C GLU A 292 25.72 22.29 -11.66
N ALA A 293 24.83 23.16 -12.13
CA ALA A 293 24.91 23.82 -13.43
C ALA A 293 25.67 25.19 -13.41
N SER A 294 25.99 25.72 -12.22
CA SER A 294 26.74 26.96 -12.01
C SER A 294 28.20 26.69 -11.64
#